data_ce07ae3671238abc08f7bff087b79372
#
_entry.id   ce07ae3671238abc08f7bff087b79372
#
_cell.length_a   1.000
_cell.length_b   1.000
_cell.length_c   1.000
_cell.angle_alpha   90.00
_cell.angle_beta   90.00
_cell.angle_gamma   90.00
#
_symmetry.space_group_name_H-M   'P 1'
#
loop_
_entity.id
_entity.type
_entity.pdbx_description
1 polymer ?
#
loop_
_entity_poly.entity_id
_entity_poly.type
_entity_poly.pdbx_seq_one_letter_code
_entity_poly.pdbx_strand_id
1 'polypeptide(L)'
;QEFQLTNGMRVLLVQRHDEPTISGGWVAHVGSSNERPGITGVAHLFEHMMFKGTRTIGTRDYACDQEIIRRQEEVRSAIREEEVKRRAAWRRGEISDLNDPDTLSPRERELQAEFDRLVQEQRELLVKNEFDRIYTTAGASGMNAFTTSDLTGYFITVPANKLELWAWMESERLFHP
;
A
#
# COMPACT_ATOMS: atom_id res chain seq x y z
N GLN A 1 27.84 -11.70 12.39
CA GLN A 1 27.04 -12.63 13.20
C GLN A 1 25.76 -12.97 12.45
N GLU A 2 25.36 -14.22 12.53
CA GLU A 2 24.10 -14.70 11.95
C GLU A 2 23.32 -15.42 13.04
N PHE A 3 22.01 -15.19 13.10
CA PHE A 3 21.10 -15.91 13.99
C PHE A 3 19.70 -15.98 13.41
N GLN A 4 18.86 -16.84 13.93
CA GLN A 4 17.49 -17.03 13.50
C GLN A 4 16.55 -16.74 14.66
N LEU A 5 15.50 -15.96 14.36
CA LEU A 5 14.42 -15.70 15.30
C LEU A 5 13.46 -16.91 15.39
N THR A 6 12.63 -16.93 16.43
CA THR A 6 11.64 -18.01 16.65
C THR A 6 10.61 -18.15 15.55
N ASN A 7 10.33 -17.06 14.80
CA ASN A 7 9.44 -17.05 13.65
C ASN A 7 10.11 -17.50 12.33
N GLY A 8 11.38 -17.92 12.38
CA GLY A 8 12.14 -18.36 11.21
C GLY A 8 12.90 -17.26 10.47
N MET A 9 12.72 -15.99 10.81
CA MET A 9 13.46 -14.89 10.19
C MET A 9 14.95 -15.02 10.50
N ARG A 10 15.79 -14.96 9.45
CA ARG A 10 17.25 -14.90 9.59
C ARG A 10 17.71 -13.47 9.71
N VAL A 11 18.60 -13.22 10.66
CA VAL A 11 19.17 -11.89 10.92
C VAL A 11 20.67 -11.96 10.73
N LEU A 12 21.19 -11.04 9.93
CA LEU A 12 22.61 -10.85 9.67
C LEU A 12 23.05 -9.53 10.30
N LEU A 13 24.04 -9.59 11.20
CA LEU A 13 24.63 -8.40 11.81
C LEU A 13 26.09 -8.27 11.40
N VAL A 14 26.43 -7.12 10.83
CA VAL A 14 27.81 -6.73 10.52
C VAL A 14 28.15 -5.51 11.36
N GLN A 15 28.99 -5.69 12.37
CA GLN A 15 29.41 -4.61 13.23
C GLN A 15 30.48 -3.76 12.54
N ARG A 16 30.24 -2.43 12.51
CA ARG A 16 31.18 -1.40 12.02
C ARG A 16 31.29 -0.33 13.07
N HIS A 17 32.45 0.33 13.15
CA HIS A 17 32.75 1.35 14.16
C HIS A 17 33.20 2.68 13.55
N ASP A 18 33.21 2.76 12.24
CA ASP A 18 33.73 3.89 11.45
C ASP A 18 32.72 5.05 11.35
N GLU A 19 31.43 4.78 11.55
CA GLU A 19 30.38 5.81 11.46
C GLU A 19 29.29 5.60 12.55
N PRO A 20 28.70 6.71 13.06
CA PRO A 20 27.62 6.62 14.06
C PRO A 20 26.25 6.37 13.41
N THR A 21 26.19 5.48 12.42
CA THR A 21 24.99 5.13 11.65
C THR A 21 24.74 3.64 11.63
N ILE A 22 23.51 3.26 11.36
CA ILE A 22 23.07 1.88 11.13
C ILE A 22 22.38 1.83 9.78
N SER A 23 22.90 1.02 8.86
CA SER A 23 22.19 0.67 7.64
C SER A 23 21.44 -0.63 7.89
N GLY A 24 20.12 -0.55 7.94
CA GLY A 24 19.21 -1.66 8.18
C GLY A 24 18.34 -1.93 6.97
N GLY A 25 17.95 -3.18 6.80
CA GLY A 25 17.01 -3.56 5.74
C GLY A 25 16.54 -4.99 5.93
N TRP A 26 15.53 -5.36 5.17
CA TRP A 26 15.02 -6.73 5.13
C TRP A 26 14.62 -7.11 3.71
N VAL A 27 14.56 -8.39 3.44
CA VAL A 27 14.25 -8.97 2.14
C VAL A 27 13.15 -10.02 2.32
N ALA A 28 12.09 -9.87 1.51
CA ALA A 28 11.08 -10.89 1.32
C ALA A 28 11.41 -11.71 0.06
N HIS A 29 11.34 -13.03 0.13
CA HIS A 29 11.49 -13.92 -1.02
C HIS A 29 10.20 -13.97 -1.84
N VAL A 30 9.79 -12.81 -2.35
CA VAL A 30 8.62 -12.60 -3.19
C VAL A 30 8.97 -11.59 -4.28
N GLY A 31 8.67 -11.90 -5.52
CA GLY A 31 8.93 -11.02 -6.66
C GLY A 31 8.03 -11.38 -7.84
N SER A 32 8.35 -10.87 -9.03
CA SER A 32 7.50 -11.04 -10.21
C SER A 32 7.32 -12.51 -10.66
N SER A 33 8.23 -13.41 -10.31
CA SER A 33 8.08 -14.85 -10.57
C SER A 33 6.94 -15.53 -9.78
N ASN A 34 6.49 -14.91 -8.70
CA ASN A 34 5.37 -15.39 -7.90
C ASN A 34 4.00 -14.94 -8.44
N GLU A 35 3.99 -14.09 -9.45
CA GLU A 35 2.77 -13.51 -10.02
C GLU A 35 2.07 -14.50 -10.96
N ARG A 36 0.75 -14.37 -11.05
CA ARG A 36 -0.06 -15.16 -11.99
C ARG A 36 -0.37 -14.33 -13.24
N PRO A 37 -0.60 -14.97 -14.39
CA PRO A 37 -1.11 -14.27 -15.56
C PRO A 37 -2.39 -13.47 -15.24
N GLY A 38 -2.43 -12.21 -15.63
CA GLY A 38 -3.54 -11.28 -15.37
C GLY A 38 -3.38 -10.40 -14.14
N ILE A 39 -2.39 -10.66 -13.28
CA ILE A 39 -2.06 -9.82 -12.11
C ILE A 39 -0.55 -9.48 -12.08
N THR A 40 0.05 -9.32 -13.24
CA THR A 40 1.46 -8.95 -13.39
C THR A 40 1.71 -7.52 -12.88
N GLY A 41 2.83 -7.34 -12.17
CA GLY A 41 3.22 -6.07 -11.55
C GLY A 41 2.69 -5.89 -10.12
N VAL A 42 1.97 -6.88 -9.56
CA VAL A 42 1.41 -6.76 -8.21
C VAL A 42 2.50 -6.73 -7.13
N ALA A 43 3.61 -7.46 -7.31
CA ALA A 43 4.72 -7.43 -6.36
C ALA A 43 5.35 -6.03 -6.27
N HIS A 44 5.57 -5.38 -7.40
CA HIS A 44 6.09 -4.01 -7.47
C HIS A 44 5.06 -2.98 -6.94
N LEU A 45 3.77 -3.17 -7.25
CA LEU A 45 2.72 -2.33 -6.67
C LEU A 45 2.70 -2.45 -5.14
N PHE A 46 2.80 -3.67 -4.61
CA PHE A 46 2.84 -3.90 -3.18
C PHE A 46 4.07 -3.24 -2.52
N GLU A 47 5.24 -3.27 -3.17
CA GLU A 47 6.42 -2.51 -2.73
C GLU A 47 6.08 -1.04 -2.51
N HIS A 48 5.43 -0.38 -3.48
CA HIS A 48 5.01 1.02 -3.33
C HIS A 48 3.99 1.24 -2.22
N MET A 49 3.07 0.28 -2.04
CA MET A 49 2.04 0.37 -0.98
C MET A 49 2.63 0.31 0.42
N MET A 50 3.73 -0.40 0.61
CA MET A 50 4.44 -0.53 1.89
C MET A 50 4.97 0.81 2.45
N PHE A 51 4.98 1.88 1.67
CA PHE A 51 5.36 3.24 2.10
C PHE A 51 4.16 4.15 2.39
N LYS A 52 2.92 3.68 2.18
CA LYS A 52 1.72 4.53 2.30
C LYS A 52 1.26 4.73 3.74
N GLY A 53 1.42 3.73 4.56
CA GLY A 53 1.04 3.80 5.97
C GLY A 53 0.86 2.43 6.60
N THR A 54 0.48 2.46 7.87
CA THR A 54 0.16 1.30 8.70
C THR A 54 -1.06 1.65 9.56
N ARG A 55 -1.39 0.84 10.56
CA ARG A 55 -2.46 1.17 11.51
C ARG A 55 -2.19 2.44 12.33
N THR A 56 -0.93 2.78 12.54
CA THR A 56 -0.50 3.88 13.40
C THR A 56 0.15 5.03 12.64
N ILE A 57 0.45 4.85 11.36
CA ILE A 57 1.14 5.80 10.52
C ILE A 57 0.33 6.00 9.22
N GLY A 58 0.18 7.23 8.78
CA GLY A 58 -0.48 7.56 7.51
C GLY A 58 -1.97 7.85 7.62
N THR A 59 -2.58 7.64 8.76
CA THR A 59 -3.98 8.03 9.02
C THR A 59 -4.16 8.66 10.40
N ARG A 60 -5.10 9.58 10.53
CA ARG A 60 -5.45 10.23 11.81
C ARG A 60 -6.37 9.38 12.66
N ASP A 61 -7.15 8.52 12.02
CA ASP A 61 -8.11 7.62 12.65
C ASP A 61 -8.25 6.34 11.83
N TYR A 62 -7.53 5.32 12.24
CA TYR A 62 -7.52 4.02 11.56
C TYR A 62 -8.91 3.36 11.54
N ALA A 63 -9.68 3.47 12.63
CA ALA A 63 -10.99 2.82 12.70
C ALA A 63 -11.97 3.47 11.72
N CYS A 64 -11.97 4.81 11.66
CA CYS A 64 -12.77 5.56 10.70
C CYS A 64 -12.33 5.27 9.25
N ASP A 65 -11.01 5.23 8.98
CA ASP A 65 -10.46 4.92 7.66
C ASP A 65 -10.88 3.51 7.19
N GLN A 66 -10.80 2.50 8.06
CA GLN A 66 -11.26 1.14 7.73
C GLN A 66 -12.76 1.07 7.42
N GLU A 67 -13.59 1.82 8.13
CA GLU A 67 -15.03 1.87 7.85
C GLU A 67 -15.31 2.53 6.49
N ILE A 68 -14.58 3.59 6.15
CA ILE A 68 -14.69 4.23 4.83
C ILE A 68 -14.25 3.27 3.72
N ILE A 69 -13.14 2.55 3.90
CA ILE A 69 -12.66 1.54 2.95
C ILE A 69 -13.73 0.45 2.73
N ARG A 70 -14.31 -0.07 3.81
CA ARG A 70 -15.39 -1.07 3.72
C ARG A 70 -16.57 -0.55 2.90
N ARG A 71 -17.01 0.67 3.13
CA ARG A 71 -18.11 1.30 2.38
C ARG A 71 -17.73 1.53 0.91
N GLN A 72 -16.49 1.96 0.65
CA GLN A 72 -15.99 2.09 -0.73
C GLN A 72 -16.05 0.76 -1.49
N GLU A 73 -15.69 -0.37 -0.85
CA GLU A 73 -15.78 -1.69 -1.49
C GLU A 73 -17.22 -2.12 -1.77
N GLU A 74 -18.15 -1.84 -0.87
CA GLU A 74 -19.58 -2.10 -1.08
C GLU A 74 -20.13 -1.31 -2.27
N VAL A 75 -19.86 0.01 -2.31
CA VAL A 75 -20.28 0.89 -3.40
C VAL A 75 -19.62 0.46 -4.72
N ARG A 76 -18.34 0.14 -4.72
CA ARG A 76 -17.61 -0.35 -5.91
C ARG A 76 -18.18 -1.67 -6.42
N SER A 77 -18.60 -2.57 -5.52
CA SER A 77 -19.29 -3.80 -5.92
C SER A 77 -20.62 -3.52 -6.62
N ALA A 78 -21.41 -2.58 -6.08
CA ALA A 78 -22.67 -2.17 -6.69
C ALA A 78 -22.46 -1.48 -8.06
N ILE A 79 -21.41 -0.65 -8.20
CA ILE A 79 -21.04 -0.07 -9.51
C ILE A 79 -20.71 -1.18 -10.52
N ARG A 80 -19.92 -2.19 -10.14
CA ARG A 80 -19.61 -3.32 -11.04
C ARG A 80 -20.87 -4.07 -11.50
N GLU A 81 -21.87 -4.23 -10.64
CA GLU A 81 -23.15 -4.85 -11.00
C GLU A 81 -23.91 -4.01 -12.05
N GLU A 82 -23.95 -2.69 -11.89
CA GLU A 82 -24.57 -1.78 -12.88
C GLU A 82 -23.78 -1.79 -14.19
N GLU A 83 -22.46 -1.78 -14.15
CA GLU A 83 -21.62 -1.91 -15.36
C GLU A 83 -21.89 -3.20 -16.14
N VAL A 84 -22.10 -4.34 -15.44
CA VAL A 84 -22.47 -5.58 -16.11
C VAL A 84 -23.81 -5.46 -16.85
N LYS A 85 -24.80 -4.81 -16.23
CA LYS A 85 -26.12 -4.54 -16.87
C LYS A 85 -25.95 -3.62 -18.09
N ARG A 86 -25.17 -2.56 -17.97
CA ARG A 86 -24.89 -1.61 -19.06
C ARG A 86 -24.15 -2.29 -20.21
N ARG A 87 -23.15 -3.13 -19.93
CA ARG A 87 -22.47 -3.93 -20.96
C ARG A 87 -23.40 -4.92 -21.65
N ALA A 88 -24.36 -5.50 -20.93
CA ALA A 88 -25.37 -6.38 -21.53
C ALA A 88 -26.30 -5.58 -22.45
N ALA A 89 -26.75 -4.39 -22.09
CA ALA A 89 -27.54 -3.49 -22.92
C ALA A 89 -26.79 -3.08 -24.20
N TRP A 90 -25.50 -2.76 -24.07
CA TRP A 90 -24.64 -2.48 -25.22
C TRP A 90 -24.56 -3.65 -26.21
N ARG A 91 -24.36 -4.87 -25.70
CA ARG A 91 -24.34 -6.10 -26.55
C ARG A 91 -25.66 -6.35 -27.28
N ARG A 92 -26.78 -5.88 -26.74
CA ARG A 92 -28.09 -5.93 -27.39
C ARG A 92 -28.36 -4.78 -28.37
N GLY A 93 -27.41 -3.83 -28.48
CA GLY A 93 -27.55 -2.65 -29.33
C GLY A 93 -28.45 -1.53 -28.76
N GLU A 94 -28.81 -1.61 -27.47
CA GLU A 94 -29.63 -0.61 -26.77
C GLU A 94 -28.82 0.65 -26.42
N ILE A 95 -27.50 0.50 -26.31
CA ILE A 95 -26.52 1.55 -26.04
C ILE A 95 -25.50 1.55 -27.16
N SER A 96 -25.20 2.70 -27.73
CA SER A 96 -24.28 2.86 -28.85
C SER A 96 -22.80 2.96 -28.39
N ASP A 97 -22.54 3.64 -27.28
CA ASP A 97 -21.20 3.85 -26.73
C ASP A 97 -21.21 3.65 -25.20
N LEU A 98 -20.35 2.75 -24.72
CA LEU A 98 -20.16 2.49 -23.28
C LEU A 98 -19.45 3.63 -22.55
N ASN A 99 -18.69 4.47 -23.26
CA ASN A 99 -17.94 5.57 -22.66
C ASN A 99 -18.76 6.89 -22.61
N ASP A 100 -19.96 6.90 -23.19
CA ASP A 100 -20.82 8.05 -23.13
C ASP A 100 -21.45 8.18 -21.73
N PRO A 101 -21.18 9.28 -20.99
CA PRO A 101 -21.73 9.50 -19.65
C PRO A 101 -23.28 9.50 -19.60
N ASP A 102 -23.93 9.82 -20.71
CA ASP A 102 -25.39 9.84 -20.78
C ASP A 102 -26.01 8.44 -20.76
N THR A 103 -25.21 7.40 -21.01
CA THR A 103 -25.61 6.00 -20.93
C THR A 103 -25.61 5.44 -19.51
N LEU A 104 -25.08 6.17 -18.53
CA LEU A 104 -25.11 5.79 -17.12
C LEU A 104 -26.55 5.77 -16.60
N SER A 105 -26.93 4.71 -15.91
CA SER A 105 -28.20 4.67 -15.21
C SER A 105 -28.26 5.72 -14.09
N PRO A 106 -29.45 6.18 -13.67
CA PRO A 106 -29.55 7.04 -12.48
C PRO A 106 -28.87 6.43 -11.25
N ARG A 107 -29.00 5.12 -11.06
CA ARG A 107 -28.38 4.38 -9.96
C ARG A 107 -26.87 4.39 -10.06
N GLU A 108 -26.31 4.19 -11.25
CA GLU A 108 -24.86 4.21 -11.48
C GLU A 108 -24.27 5.59 -11.17
N ARG A 109 -24.95 6.68 -11.55
CA ARG A 109 -24.54 8.06 -11.21
C ARG A 109 -24.57 8.33 -9.71
N GLU A 110 -25.60 7.86 -9.00
CA GLU A 110 -25.70 8.00 -7.53
C GLU A 110 -24.55 7.25 -6.84
N LEU A 111 -24.27 6.02 -7.25
CA LEU A 111 -23.18 5.21 -6.70
C LEU A 111 -21.82 5.84 -6.96
N GLN A 112 -21.60 6.38 -8.16
CA GLN A 112 -20.36 7.09 -8.47
C GLN A 112 -20.18 8.32 -7.59
N ALA A 113 -21.24 9.14 -7.42
CA ALA A 113 -21.21 10.30 -6.54
C ALA A 113 -20.96 9.92 -5.06
N GLU A 114 -21.54 8.80 -4.61
CA GLU A 114 -21.27 8.27 -3.27
C GLU A 114 -19.82 7.83 -3.12
N PHE A 115 -19.28 7.11 -4.09
CA PHE A 115 -17.88 6.68 -4.11
C PHE A 115 -16.94 7.88 -4.05
N ASP A 116 -17.16 8.90 -4.88
CA ASP A 116 -16.33 10.10 -4.90
C ASP A 116 -16.36 10.85 -3.57
N ARG A 117 -17.52 10.91 -2.90
CA ARG A 117 -17.65 11.49 -1.55
C ARG A 117 -16.83 10.71 -0.54
N LEU A 118 -16.92 9.38 -0.52
CA LEU A 118 -16.15 8.52 0.38
C LEU A 118 -14.64 8.67 0.16
N VAL A 119 -14.21 8.83 -1.09
CA VAL A 119 -12.80 9.13 -1.42
C VAL A 119 -12.36 10.47 -0.84
N GLN A 120 -13.20 11.50 -0.87
CA GLN A 120 -12.87 12.79 -0.26
C GLN A 120 -12.82 12.70 1.27
N GLU A 121 -13.79 12.04 1.91
CA GLU A 121 -13.81 11.80 3.35
C GLU A 121 -12.53 11.08 3.80
N GLN A 122 -12.10 10.05 3.06
CA GLN A 122 -10.86 9.33 3.34
C GLN A 122 -9.63 10.24 3.23
N ARG A 123 -9.56 11.10 2.21
CA ARG A 123 -8.43 12.02 2.01
C ARG A 123 -8.21 12.98 3.18
N GLU A 124 -9.26 13.33 3.91
CA GLU A 124 -9.18 14.20 5.10
C GLU A 124 -8.54 13.48 6.29
N LEU A 125 -8.66 12.14 6.35
CA LEU A 125 -8.02 11.32 7.39
C LEU A 125 -6.54 11.05 7.07
N LEU A 126 -6.16 11.00 5.80
CA LEU A 126 -4.80 10.61 5.40
C LEU A 126 -3.76 11.67 5.77
N VAL A 127 -2.67 11.21 6.37
CA VAL A 127 -1.46 12.01 6.62
C VAL A 127 -0.42 11.65 5.58
N LYS A 128 -0.35 12.47 4.53
CA LYS A 128 0.54 12.22 3.38
C LYS A 128 2.01 12.16 3.80
N ASN A 129 2.71 11.16 3.25
CA ASN A 129 4.17 10.98 3.41
C ASN A 129 4.62 10.93 4.88
N GLU A 130 3.75 10.47 5.79
CA GLU A 130 4.08 10.45 7.22
C GLU A 130 5.22 9.48 7.50
N PHE A 131 5.23 8.32 6.85
CA PHE A 131 6.29 7.32 6.96
C PHE A 131 7.66 7.92 6.63
N ASP A 132 7.79 8.60 5.49
CA ASP A 132 9.00 9.30 5.08
C ASP A 132 9.35 10.45 6.03
N ARG A 133 8.36 11.22 6.46
CA ARG A 133 8.55 12.35 7.37
C ARG A 133 9.12 11.92 8.72
N ILE A 134 8.64 10.82 9.29
CA ILE A 134 9.15 10.29 10.57
C ILE A 134 10.64 9.96 10.44
N TYR A 135 11.03 9.24 9.41
CA TYR A 135 12.42 8.89 9.16
C TYR A 135 13.31 10.11 8.87
N THR A 136 12.87 10.99 7.99
CA THR A 136 13.63 12.20 7.62
C THR A 136 13.83 13.10 8.83
N THR A 137 12.80 13.31 9.66
CA THR A 137 12.91 14.12 10.89
C THR A 137 13.85 13.47 11.91
N ALA A 138 13.96 12.15 11.92
CA ALA A 138 14.90 11.43 12.77
C ALA A 138 16.36 11.45 12.25
N GLY A 139 16.62 12.05 11.09
CA GLY A 139 17.94 12.11 10.47
C GLY A 139 18.31 10.89 9.63
N ALA A 140 17.34 10.09 9.24
CA ALA A 140 17.54 8.97 8.33
C ALA A 140 17.82 9.45 6.89
N SER A 141 18.47 8.60 6.11
CA SER A 141 18.81 8.85 4.71
C SER A 141 18.81 7.56 3.89
N GLY A 142 18.72 7.69 2.57
CA GLY A 142 18.86 6.56 1.64
C GLY A 142 17.72 5.55 1.75
N MET A 143 16.52 5.94 2.21
CA MET A 143 15.36 5.06 2.20
C MET A 143 15.02 4.67 0.77
N ASN A 144 14.98 3.37 0.51
CA ASN A 144 14.65 2.85 -0.81
C ASN A 144 14.12 1.42 -0.73
N ALA A 145 13.57 0.95 -1.84
CA ALA A 145 13.17 -0.44 -2.02
C ALA A 145 13.44 -0.87 -3.46
N PHE A 146 13.39 -2.16 -3.72
CA PHE A 146 13.49 -2.73 -5.05
C PHE A 146 12.76 -4.06 -5.13
N THR A 147 12.17 -4.33 -6.27
CA THR A 147 11.53 -5.62 -6.60
C THR A 147 12.24 -6.26 -7.79
N THR A 148 12.61 -7.52 -7.64
CA THR A 148 13.18 -8.35 -8.71
C THR A 148 12.24 -9.49 -9.08
N SER A 149 12.72 -10.47 -9.84
CA SER A 149 11.96 -11.70 -10.14
C SER A 149 11.65 -12.50 -8.87
N ASP A 150 12.60 -12.61 -7.92
CA ASP A 150 12.55 -13.58 -6.83
C ASP A 150 12.48 -12.94 -5.44
N LEU A 151 12.69 -11.64 -5.34
CA LEU A 151 12.75 -10.97 -4.05
C LEU A 151 12.35 -9.49 -4.13
N THR A 152 11.87 -8.97 -3.00
CA THR A 152 11.64 -7.55 -2.75
C THR A 152 12.42 -7.14 -1.51
N GLY A 153 13.21 -6.09 -1.61
CA GLY A 153 14.06 -5.59 -0.52
C GLY A 153 13.74 -4.16 -0.14
N TYR A 154 13.89 -3.85 1.14
CA TYR A 154 13.70 -2.51 1.73
C TYR A 154 14.91 -2.17 2.58
N PHE A 155 15.43 -0.96 2.48
CA PHE A 155 16.59 -0.53 3.24
C PHE A 155 16.59 0.97 3.51
N ILE A 156 17.27 1.34 4.58
CA ILE A 156 17.44 2.71 5.04
C ILE A 156 18.67 2.81 5.93
N THR A 157 19.26 4.00 6.01
CA THR A 157 20.31 4.31 6.97
C THR A 157 19.78 5.30 8.00
N VAL A 158 19.93 4.97 9.28
CA VAL A 158 19.48 5.78 10.42
C VAL A 158 20.66 6.12 11.32
N PRO A 159 20.62 7.21 12.10
CA PRO A 159 21.59 7.44 13.18
C PRO A 159 21.58 6.28 14.18
N ALA A 160 22.74 5.92 14.74
CA ALA A 160 22.90 4.77 15.62
C ALA A 160 21.97 4.80 16.86
N ASN A 161 21.64 6.00 17.35
CA ASN A 161 20.70 6.20 18.47
C ASN A 161 19.21 6.11 18.05
N LYS A 162 18.92 5.75 16.79
CA LYS A 162 17.55 5.56 16.24
C LYS A 162 17.24 4.13 15.85
N LEU A 163 18.01 3.15 16.36
CA LEU A 163 17.77 1.73 16.10
C LEU A 163 16.36 1.29 16.53
N GLU A 164 15.90 1.74 17.71
CA GLU A 164 14.55 1.40 18.20
C GLU A 164 13.45 1.96 17.29
N LEU A 165 13.62 3.20 16.80
CA LEU A 165 12.71 3.79 15.83
C LEU A 165 12.66 2.96 14.55
N TRP A 166 13.83 2.58 14.02
CA TRP A 166 13.90 1.72 12.84
C TRP A 166 13.19 0.39 13.06
N ALA A 167 13.46 -0.29 14.17
CA ALA A 167 12.84 -1.57 14.49
C ALA A 167 11.32 -1.46 14.61
N TRP A 168 10.81 -0.39 15.24
CA TRP A 168 9.39 -0.13 15.33
C TRP A 168 8.75 0.13 13.95
N MET A 169 9.31 1.04 13.16
CA MET A 169 8.81 1.41 11.83
C MET A 169 8.75 0.20 10.89
N GLU A 170 9.81 -0.62 10.88
CA GLU A 170 9.87 -1.81 10.02
C GLU A 170 8.93 -2.92 10.52
N SER A 171 8.75 -3.08 11.84
CA SER A 171 7.78 -4.03 12.38
C SER A 171 6.34 -3.62 12.06
N GLU A 172 6.00 -2.34 12.19
CA GLU A 172 4.67 -1.83 11.79
C GLU A 172 4.37 -2.16 10.33
N ARG A 173 5.32 -1.87 9.45
CA ARG A 173 5.20 -2.15 8.01
C ARG A 173 5.09 -3.64 7.68
N LEU A 174 5.77 -4.51 8.42
CA LEU A 174 5.74 -5.95 8.21
C LEU A 174 4.46 -6.63 8.73
N PHE A 175 3.92 -6.15 9.86
CA PHE A 175 2.77 -6.77 10.50
C PHE A 175 1.43 -6.10 10.16
N HIS A 176 1.46 -4.86 9.66
CA HIS A 176 0.27 -4.04 9.44
C HIS A 176 0.38 -3.24 8.13
N PRO A 177 0.71 -3.91 7.01
CA PRO A 177 0.85 -3.25 5.72
C PRO A 177 -0.48 -2.69 5.19
#